data_879fdcd845537479d12062589693b2ee
#
_entry.id   879fdcd845537479d12062589693b2ee
#
_cell.length_a   1.000
_cell.length_b   1.000
_cell.length_c   1.000
_cell.angle_alpha   90.00
_cell.angle_beta   90.00
_cell.angle_gamma   90.00
#
_symmetry.space_group_name_H-M   'P 1'
#
loop_
_entity.id
_entity.type
_entity.pdbx_description
1 polymer ?
#
loop_
_entity_poly.entity_id
_entity_poly.type
_entity_poly.pdbx_seq_one_letter_code
_entity_poly.pdbx_strand_id
1 'polypeptide(L)'
;SRSELEQQRQLVARTVENETILRHQLQTLQQLRESPYFGRIDILDPGEKEPESLYIGTASLMNDDKTDFIVYDWRAPISGIYYNGTLGKVQYQTPAGTQSTTLVKKRQFTIKDGQSINMFDTNETVGDQMLQEALGHQNDQYMQNIVATIQKEQNDIIRDTKSDLLLVQGVAGSGKTSAILQRIAYLLYHSRTALNADQIVLFSPNLLFSHYISDVLPSLGERNMRQVTLEGFLRRRFEGLNVESLFERYETRSQNPAISLDIANYLEGADCMYQVKAYLEFLQQHPDAICFTDLNFRQQPFFSAEHIQSVSYTHLTLPTI
;
A
#
# COMPACT_ATOMS: atom_id res chain seq x y z
N SER A 1 18.23 29.37 26.20
CA SER A 1 16.97 30.07 25.86
C SER A 1 16.03 29.12 25.14
N ARG A 2 14.75 29.48 24.98
CA ARG A 2 13.73 28.66 24.27
C ARG A 2 14.14 28.42 22.81
N SER A 3 14.84 29.36 22.19
CA SER A 3 15.35 29.26 20.82
C SER A 3 16.51 28.26 20.68
N GLU A 4 17.38 28.17 21.67
CA GLU A 4 18.49 27.19 21.69
C GLU A 4 17.97 25.75 21.84
N LEU A 5 16.92 25.57 22.65
CA LEU A 5 16.25 24.26 22.78
C LEU A 5 15.56 23.81 21.48
N GLU A 6 14.95 24.74 20.74
CA GLU A 6 14.36 24.46 19.44
C GLU A 6 15.42 24.12 18.39
N GLN A 7 16.52 24.87 18.37
CA GLN A 7 17.66 24.56 17.48
C GLN A 7 18.29 23.19 17.78
N GLN A 8 18.47 22.85 19.06
CA GLN A 8 18.96 21.53 19.45
C GLN A 8 18.00 20.40 19.04
N ARG A 9 16.69 20.60 19.22
CA ARG A 9 15.68 19.63 18.76
C ARG A 9 15.72 19.43 17.25
N GLN A 10 15.87 20.49 16.47
CA GLN A 10 15.98 20.41 15.01
C GLN A 10 17.28 19.69 14.58
N LEU A 11 18.39 19.95 15.26
CA LEU A 11 19.65 19.25 15.01
C LEU A 11 19.54 17.75 15.32
N VAL A 12 18.97 17.38 16.45
CA VAL A 12 18.73 15.98 16.80
C VAL A 12 17.79 15.31 15.79
N ALA A 13 16.70 15.96 15.41
CA ALA A 13 15.77 15.43 14.41
C ALA A 13 16.46 15.16 13.05
N ARG A 14 17.28 16.10 12.57
CA ARG A 14 18.07 15.93 11.33
C ARG A 14 19.10 14.80 11.44
N THR A 15 19.73 14.66 12.61
CA THR A 15 20.72 13.59 12.83
C THR A 15 20.05 12.22 12.81
N VAL A 16 18.89 12.08 13.47
CA VAL A 16 18.09 10.83 13.47
C VAL A 16 17.60 10.50 12.08
N GLU A 17 17.17 11.52 11.33
CA GLU A 17 16.70 11.34 9.93
C GLU A 17 17.87 10.86 9.04
N ASN A 18 19.04 11.50 9.13
CA ASN A 18 20.24 11.11 8.40
C ASN A 18 20.70 9.69 8.77
N GLU A 19 20.68 9.34 10.05
CA GLU A 19 21.01 7.99 10.50
C GLU A 19 20.05 6.95 9.92
N THR A 20 18.77 7.24 9.89
CA THR A 20 17.75 6.36 9.32
C THR A 20 17.97 6.16 7.82
N ILE A 21 18.29 7.22 7.08
CA ILE A 21 18.61 7.18 5.66
C ILE A 21 19.85 6.30 5.41
N LEU A 22 20.91 6.51 6.16
CA LEU A 22 22.15 5.75 6.03
C LEU A 22 21.97 4.27 6.37
N ARG A 23 21.21 3.95 7.40
CA ARG A 23 20.88 2.56 7.75
C ARG A 23 20.10 1.87 6.65
N HIS A 24 19.13 2.56 6.07
CA HIS A 24 18.35 2.02 4.94
C HIS A 24 19.25 1.81 3.71
N GLN A 25 20.13 2.76 3.40
CA GLN A 25 21.09 2.60 2.29
C GLN A 25 22.02 1.41 2.53
N LEU A 26 22.52 1.24 3.75
CA LEU A 26 23.37 0.11 4.11
C LEU A 26 22.66 -1.24 3.93
N GLN A 27 21.41 -1.34 4.40
CA GLN A 27 20.59 -2.55 4.20
C GLN A 27 20.39 -2.85 2.72
N THR A 28 20.05 -1.82 1.92
CA THR A 28 19.88 -1.96 0.47
C THR A 28 21.15 -2.46 -0.21
N LEU A 29 22.31 -1.90 0.15
CA LEU A 29 23.61 -2.33 -0.40
C LEU A 29 23.97 -3.76 0.03
N GLN A 30 23.65 -4.16 1.26
CA GLN A 30 23.84 -5.54 1.71
C GLN A 30 23.00 -6.52 0.92
N GLN A 31 21.72 -6.20 0.65
CA GLN A 31 20.84 -7.01 -0.18
C GLN A 31 21.35 -7.10 -1.63
N LEU A 32 21.76 -5.97 -2.20
CA LEU A 32 22.32 -5.95 -3.55
C LEU A 32 23.63 -6.71 -3.66
N ARG A 33 24.43 -6.80 -2.60
CA ARG A 33 25.66 -7.61 -2.59
C ARG A 33 25.36 -9.10 -2.74
N GLU A 34 24.27 -9.58 -2.18
CA GLU A 34 23.86 -11.00 -2.26
C GLU A 34 23.15 -11.32 -3.56
N SER A 35 22.28 -10.42 -4.04
CA SER A 35 21.52 -10.58 -5.28
C SER A 35 21.30 -9.22 -5.93
N PRO A 36 22.27 -8.73 -6.73
CA PRO A 36 22.23 -7.37 -7.28
C PRO A 36 21.12 -7.17 -8.31
N TYR A 37 20.81 -8.19 -9.10
CA TYR A 37 19.78 -8.16 -10.13
C TYR A 37 19.24 -9.57 -10.37
N PHE A 38 18.03 -9.63 -10.90
CA PHE A 38 17.38 -10.88 -11.28
C PHE A 38 16.99 -10.90 -12.77
N GLY A 39 17.04 -9.74 -13.44
CA GLY A 39 16.68 -9.60 -14.83
C GLY A 39 17.64 -8.70 -15.61
N ARG A 40 17.67 -8.89 -16.91
CA ARG A 40 18.31 -8.01 -17.87
C ARG A 40 17.44 -7.90 -19.11
N ILE A 41 17.30 -6.70 -19.61
CA ILE A 41 16.73 -6.43 -20.94
C ILE A 41 17.78 -5.73 -21.79
N ASP A 42 17.86 -6.11 -23.04
CA ASP A 42 18.63 -5.39 -24.06
C ASP A 42 17.62 -4.66 -24.94
N ILE A 43 17.70 -3.34 -24.95
CA ILE A 43 16.80 -2.46 -25.71
C ILE A 43 17.55 -1.69 -26.77
N LEU A 44 16.89 -1.43 -27.89
CA LEU A 44 17.39 -0.61 -28.97
C LEU A 44 16.45 0.58 -29.19
N ASP A 45 16.89 1.74 -28.79
CA ASP A 45 16.12 2.97 -28.94
C ASP A 45 16.12 3.47 -30.39
N PRO A 46 15.08 4.20 -30.81
CA PRO A 46 15.00 4.73 -32.16
C PRO A 46 16.17 5.67 -32.48
N GLY A 47 16.97 5.27 -33.46
CA GLY A 47 18.13 6.03 -33.92
C GLY A 47 19.48 5.51 -33.41
N GLU A 48 19.47 4.63 -32.40
CA GLU A 48 20.68 3.98 -31.90
C GLU A 48 21.10 2.79 -32.82
N LYS A 49 22.38 2.49 -32.86
CA LYS A 49 22.95 1.41 -33.67
C LYS A 49 23.18 0.13 -32.87
N GLU A 50 23.41 0.26 -31.58
CA GLU A 50 23.73 -0.84 -30.69
C GLU A 50 22.72 -0.89 -29.54
N PRO A 51 22.33 -2.09 -29.12
CA PRO A 51 21.41 -2.24 -28.00
C PRO A 51 22.08 -1.91 -26.68
N GLU A 52 21.36 -1.22 -25.80
CA GLU A 52 21.75 -0.97 -24.41
C GLU A 52 21.26 -2.10 -23.51
N SER A 53 22.11 -2.51 -22.57
CA SER A 53 21.81 -3.57 -21.58
C SER A 53 21.44 -2.96 -20.25
N LEU A 54 20.20 -3.19 -19.79
CA LEU A 54 19.67 -2.69 -18.54
C LEU A 54 19.45 -3.84 -17.57
N TYR A 55 20.09 -3.79 -16.41
CA TYR A 55 19.91 -4.77 -15.34
C TYR A 55 18.81 -4.33 -14.39
N ILE A 56 17.98 -5.27 -13.94
CA ILE A 56 16.80 -5.02 -13.12
C ILE A 56 16.94 -5.78 -11.80
N GLY A 57 16.81 -5.07 -10.70
CA GLY A 57 16.93 -5.59 -9.35
C GLY A 57 15.84 -5.09 -8.39
N THR A 58 15.97 -5.47 -7.14
CA THR A 58 15.04 -5.06 -6.06
C THR A 58 15.21 -3.61 -5.64
N ALA A 59 16.34 -2.98 -5.98
CA ALA A 59 16.61 -1.57 -5.75
C ALA A 59 17.54 -1.02 -6.83
N SER A 60 17.58 0.30 -6.98
CA SER A 60 18.49 0.98 -7.89
C SER A 60 19.92 1.01 -7.34
N LEU A 61 20.89 0.79 -8.22
CA LEU A 61 22.31 1.01 -7.97
C LEU A 61 22.86 1.95 -9.05
N MET A 62 23.50 3.02 -8.63
CA MET A 62 24.18 3.98 -9.54
C MET A 62 25.68 3.77 -9.47
N ASN A 63 26.37 4.24 -10.51
CA ASN A 63 27.83 4.36 -10.49
C ASN A 63 28.30 5.37 -9.42
N ASP A 64 29.59 5.41 -9.12
CA ASP A 64 30.16 6.26 -8.07
C ASP A 64 29.91 7.75 -8.33
N ASP A 65 29.88 8.17 -9.57
CA ASP A 65 29.63 9.56 -10.00
C ASP A 65 28.13 9.91 -10.00
N LYS A 66 27.25 8.94 -9.74
CA LYS A 66 25.78 9.06 -9.77
C LYS A 66 25.21 9.61 -11.08
N THR A 67 25.88 9.33 -12.18
CA THR A 67 25.43 9.72 -13.52
C THR A 67 24.57 8.66 -14.18
N ASP A 68 24.91 7.37 -13.95
CA ASP A 68 24.29 6.26 -14.66
C ASP A 68 23.82 5.18 -13.70
N PHE A 69 22.71 4.54 -14.07
CA PHE A 69 22.21 3.37 -13.34
C PHE A 69 22.95 2.10 -13.78
N ILE A 70 23.55 1.41 -12.82
CA ILE A 70 24.11 0.06 -13.00
C ILE A 70 22.99 -0.97 -12.89
N VAL A 71 22.07 -0.76 -11.95
CA VAL A 71 20.87 -1.59 -11.76
C VAL A 71 19.68 -0.68 -11.62
N TYR A 72 18.63 -0.99 -12.35
CA TYR A 72 17.34 -0.31 -12.29
C TYR A 72 16.44 -1.00 -11.26
N ASP A 73 15.77 -0.21 -10.44
CA ASP A 73 14.72 -0.73 -9.55
C ASP A 73 13.59 -1.36 -10.38
N TRP A 74 13.05 -2.46 -9.92
CA TRP A 74 11.93 -3.16 -10.57
C TRP A 74 10.69 -2.27 -10.74
N ARG A 75 10.52 -1.26 -9.89
CA ARG A 75 9.44 -0.29 -9.92
C ARG A 75 9.63 0.81 -10.98
N ALA A 76 10.84 0.98 -11.48
CA ALA A 76 11.10 1.98 -12.52
C ALA A 76 10.22 1.74 -13.76
N PRO A 77 9.80 2.81 -14.47
CA PRO A 77 8.95 2.70 -15.65
C PRO A 77 9.47 1.70 -16.69
N ILE A 78 10.76 1.79 -17.03
CA ILE A 78 11.40 0.94 -18.02
C ILE A 78 11.46 -0.53 -17.60
N SER A 79 11.54 -0.82 -16.31
CA SER A 79 11.53 -2.18 -15.77
C SER A 79 10.21 -2.92 -16.04
N GLY A 80 9.12 -2.21 -16.37
CA GLY A 80 7.86 -2.79 -16.81
C GLY A 80 8.00 -3.66 -18.06
N ILE A 81 8.95 -3.34 -18.94
CA ILE A 81 9.22 -4.10 -20.16
C ILE A 81 9.67 -5.53 -19.83
N TYR A 82 10.42 -5.71 -18.74
CA TYR A 82 10.85 -7.04 -18.31
C TYR A 82 9.67 -7.98 -18.04
N TYR A 83 8.61 -7.49 -17.43
CA TYR A 83 7.43 -8.29 -17.05
C TYR A 83 6.46 -8.48 -18.22
N ASN A 84 6.14 -7.41 -18.93
CA ASN A 84 5.08 -7.40 -19.95
C ASN A 84 5.60 -7.53 -21.38
N GLY A 85 6.89 -7.21 -21.60
CA GLY A 85 7.47 -7.14 -22.93
C GLY A 85 7.70 -8.52 -23.54
N THR A 86 7.32 -8.65 -24.79
CA THR A 86 7.79 -9.70 -25.72
C THR A 86 8.82 -9.09 -26.65
N LEU A 87 9.70 -9.91 -27.24
CA LEU A 87 10.72 -9.41 -28.18
C LEU A 87 10.06 -8.62 -29.34
N GLY A 88 10.69 -7.54 -29.72
CA GLY A 88 10.20 -6.61 -30.75
C GLY A 88 9.84 -5.24 -30.17
N LYS A 89 8.97 -4.51 -30.88
CA LYS A 89 8.56 -3.16 -30.46
C LYS A 89 7.74 -3.18 -29.18
N VAL A 90 8.15 -2.42 -28.20
CA VAL A 90 7.51 -2.29 -26.88
C VAL A 90 7.34 -0.83 -26.51
N GLN A 91 6.39 -0.58 -25.61
CA GLN A 91 6.13 0.75 -25.06
C GLN A 91 6.09 0.70 -23.54
N TYR A 92 6.50 1.78 -22.90
CA TYR A 92 6.38 1.95 -21.45
C TYR A 92 6.00 3.39 -21.10
N GLN A 93 5.35 3.58 -19.97
CA GLN A 93 4.86 4.88 -19.52
C GLN A 93 5.91 5.54 -18.63
N THR A 94 6.24 6.80 -18.92
CA THR A 94 7.06 7.65 -18.07
C THR A 94 6.29 8.89 -17.65
N PRO A 95 6.74 9.66 -16.66
CA PRO A 95 6.14 10.95 -16.34
C PRO A 95 6.08 11.93 -17.53
N ALA A 96 7.02 11.80 -18.47
CA ALA A 96 7.07 12.62 -19.69
C ALA A 96 6.18 12.08 -20.83
N GLY A 97 5.49 10.96 -20.63
CA GLY A 97 4.61 10.32 -21.61
C GLY A 97 5.04 8.93 -22.01
N THR A 98 4.42 8.40 -23.06
CA THR A 98 4.71 7.06 -23.58
C THR A 98 6.00 7.06 -24.36
N GLN A 99 6.92 6.18 -24.00
CA GLN A 99 8.17 5.92 -24.70
C GLN A 99 8.08 4.61 -25.48
N SER A 100 8.78 4.54 -26.61
CA SER A 100 8.81 3.36 -27.47
C SER A 100 10.25 2.94 -27.69
N THR A 101 10.51 1.64 -27.58
CA THR A 101 11.82 1.04 -27.87
C THR A 101 11.65 -0.34 -28.48
N THR A 102 12.72 -0.98 -28.89
CA THR A 102 12.71 -2.37 -29.35
C THR A 102 13.40 -3.26 -28.32
N LEU A 103 12.66 -4.20 -27.74
CA LEU A 103 13.22 -5.22 -26.88
C LEU A 103 13.91 -6.27 -27.73
N VAL A 104 15.24 -6.31 -27.66
CA VAL A 104 16.07 -7.22 -28.47
C VAL A 104 16.29 -8.54 -27.74
N LYS A 105 16.46 -8.47 -26.42
CA LYS A 105 16.77 -9.64 -25.60
C LYS A 105 16.21 -9.46 -24.19
N LYS A 106 15.79 -10.57 -23.60
CA LYS A 106 15.39 -10.66 -22.20
C LYS A 106 16.08 -11.86 -21.56
N ARG A 107 16.71 -11.63 -20.40
CA ARG A 107 17.47 -12.64 -19.66
C ARG A 107 17.07 -12.63 -18.21
N GLN A 108 16.93 -13.84 -17.65
CA GLN A 108 16.66 -14.06 -16.24
C GLN A 108 17.89 -14.64 -15.55
N PHE A 109 18.09 -14.28 -14.28
CA PHE A 109 19.17 -14.74 -13.45
C PHE A 109 18.65 -15.24 -12.11
N THR A 110 19.24 -16.33 -11.63
CA THR A 110 19.16 -16.75 -10.24
C THR A 110 20.54 -16.51 -9.62
N ILE A 111 20.62 -15.52 -8.74
CA ILE A 111 21.85 -15.15 -8.04
C ILE A 111 21.66 -15.43 -6.56
N LYS A 112 22.59 -16.13 -5.95
CA LYS A 112 22.62 -16.44 -4.54
C LYS A 112 24.02 -16.23 -3.98
N ASP A 113 24.11 -15.55 -2.84
CA ASP A 113 25.40 -15.24 -2.19
C ASP A 113 26.41 -14.54 -3.15
N GLY A 114 25.89 -13.68 -4.04
CA GLY A 114 26.68 -12.99 -5.06
C GLY A 114 27.15 -13.86 -6.24
N GLN A 115 26.73 -15.12 -6.31
CA GLN A 115 27.08 -16.04 -7.39
C GLN A 115 25.89 -16.32 -8.30
N SER A 116 26.11 -16.26 -9.61
CA SER A 116 25.11 -16.64 -10.61
C SER A 116 24.98 -18.17 -10.64
N ILE A 117 23.85 -18.67 -10.15
CA ILE A 117 23.56 -20.10 -10.12
C ILE A 117 22.93 -20.55 -11.43
N ASN A 118 22.01 -19.72 -11.96
CA ASN A 118 21.30 -20.04 -13.19
C ASN A 118 21.11 -18.77 -14.04
N MET A 119 21.09 -18.94 -15.35
CA MET A 119 20.90 -17.86 -16.31
C MET A 119 20.26 -18.43 -17.59
N PHE A 120 19.16 -17.83 -18.03
CA PHE A 120 18.52 -18.26 -19.28
C PHE A 120 17.90 -17.09 -20.01
N ASP A 121 17.90 -17.17 -21.32
CA ASP A 121 17.23 -16.21 -22.20
C ASP A 121 15.78 -16.64 -22.41
N THR A 122 14.86 -15.69 -22.35
CA THR A 122 13.43 -15.96 -22.54
C THR A 122 12.86 -15.02 -23.59
N ASN A 123 11.98 -15.54 -24.42
CA ASN A 123 11.25 -14.77 -25.41
C ASN A 123 9.83 -14.44 -24.95
N GLU A 124 9.40 -15.06 -23.85
CA GLU A 124 8.05 -14.95 -23.29
C GLU A 124 8.03 -14.11 -22.01
N THR A 125 6.86 -13.86 -21.49
CA THR A 125 6.67 -13.31 -20.16
C THR A 125 7.29 -14.25 -19.11
N VAL A 126 7.59 -13.73 -17.90
CA VAL A 126 8.29 -14.47 -16.84
C VAL A 126 7.77 -15.91 -16.73
N GLY A 127 8.67 -16.87 -16.95
CA GLY A 127 8.29 -18.26 -17.16
C GLY A 127 7.95 -19.03 -15.88
N ASP A 128 7.13 -20.07 -16.02
CA ASP A 128 6.68 -20.96 -14.95
C ASP A 128 7.81 -21.67 -14.20
N GLN A 129 8.97 -21.88 -14.84
CA GLN A 129 10.09 -22.60 -14.26
C GLN A 129 10.69 -21.86 -13.05
N MET A 130 10.85 -20.54 -13.16
CA MET A 130 11.34 -19.70 -12.06
C MET A 130 10.29 -19.56 -10.94
N LEU A 131 9.02 -19.59 -11.29
CA LEU A 131 7.93 -19.62 -10.33
C LEU A 131 7.94 -20.93 -9.54
N GLN A 132 8.20 -22.07 -10.19
CA GLN A 132 8.31 -23.36 -9.53
C GLN A 132 9.53 -23.44 -8.60
N GLU A 133 10.68 -22.90 -9.02
CA GLU A 133 11.87 -22.80 -8.17
C GLU A 133 11.62 -21.88 -6.96
N ALA A 134 10.98 -20.72 -7.15
CA ALA A 134 10.64 -19.79 -6.07
C ALA A 134 9.66 -20.41 -5.06
N LEU A 135 8.68 -21.18 -5.51
CA LEU A 135 7.70 -21.85 -4.66
C LEU A 135 8.28 -23.07 -3.91
N GLY A 136 9.39 -23.65 -4.40
CA GLY A 136 10.06 -24.79 -3.78
C GLY A 136 10.91 -24.46 -2.54
N HIS A 137 11.22 -23.18 -2.29
CA HIS A 137 12.10 -22.74 -1.19
C HIS A 137 11.33 -21.96 -0.10
N GLN A 138 11.27 -22.54 1.10
CA GLN A 138 10.56 -21.97 2.27
C GLN A 138 11.46 -21.10 3.18
N ASN A 139 12.15 -20.06 2.70
CA ASN A 139 12.99 -19.21 3.55
C ASN A 139 12.78 -17.70 3.28
N ASP A 140 13.30 -16.84 4.18
CA ASP A 140 13.19 -15.37 4.18
C ASP A 140 13.66 -14.67 2.88
N GLN A 141 14.39 -15.33 2.00
CA GLN A 141 14.67 -14.90 0.62
C GLN A 141 13.44 -14.96 -0.31
N TYR A 142 12.32 -15.45 0.18
CA TYR A 142 11.09 -15.69 -0.57
C TYR A 142 10.56 -14.42 -1.26
N MET A 143 10.65 -13.27 -0.59
CA MET A 143 10.10 -12.02 -1.13
C MET A 143 10.95 -11.37 -2.23
N GLN A 144 12.26 -11.54 -2.19
CA GLN A 144 13.13 -11.07 -3.29
C GLN A 144 12.87 -11.87 -4.57
N ASN A 145 12.63 -13.17 -4.42
CA ASN A 145 12.26 -14.04 -5.53
C ASN A 145 10.87 -13.71 -6.09
N ILE A 146 9.93 -13.27 -5.24
CA ILE A 146 8.56 -12.91 -5.68
C ILE A 146 8.58 -11.74 -6.66
N VAL A 147 9.44 -10.75 -6.48
CA VAL A 147 9.55 -9.63 -7.42
C VAL A 147 10.08 -10.10 -8.78
N ALA A 148 10.99 -11.06 -8.81
CA ALA A 148 11.53 -11.64 -10.04
C ALA A 148 10.49 -12.45 -10.84
N THR A 149 9.45 -12.95 -10.16
CA THR A 149 8.42 -13.84 -10.73
C THR A 149 7.06 -13.18 -10.93
N ILE A 150 6.96 -11.86 -10.87
CA ILE A 150 5.73 -11.12 -11.16
C ILE A 150 5.24 -11.49 -12.57
N GLN A 151 4.03 -12.00 -12.66
CA GLN A 151 3.39 -12.34 -13.92
C GLN A 151 2.83 -11.06 -14.59
N LYS A 152 2.57 -11.13 -15.89
CA LYS A 152 2.07 -10.00 -16.69
C LYS A 152 0.81 -9.39 -16.06
N GLU A 153 -0.18 -10.21 -15.75
CA GLU A 153 -1.45 -9.76 -15.19
C GLU A 153 -1.26 -9.08 -13.81
N GLN A 154 -0.35 -9.60 -13.00
CA GLN A 154 0.02 -8.98 -11.73
C GLN A 154 0.71 -7.63 -11.96
N ASN A 155 1.63 -7.56 -12.93
CA ASN A 155 2.32 -6.32 -13.26
C ASN A 155 1.37 -5.23 -13.76
N ASP A 156 0.35 -5.59 -14.51
CA ASP A 156 -0.70 -4.66 -14.96
C ASP A 156 -1.49 -4.09 -13.75
N ILE A 157 -1.83 -4.94 -12.77
CA ILE A 157 -2.46 -4.52 -11.52
C ILE A 157 -1.53 -3.61 -10.70
N ILE A 158 -0.26 -3.99 -10.56
CA ILE A 158 0.72 -3.26 -9.78
C ILE A 158 0.94 -1.85 -10.33
N ARG A 159 1.00 -1.70 -11.65
CA ARG A 159 1.32 -0.44 -12.33
C ARG A 159 0.11 0.41 -12.73
N ASP A 160 -1.08 -0.03 -12.45
CA ASP A 160 -2.26 0.79 -12.70
C ASP A 160 -2.29 2.01 -11.75
N THR A 161 -2.12 3.20 -12.30
CA THR A 161 -2.17 4.49 -11.60
C THR A 161 -3.39 5.32 -11.96
N LYS A 162 -4.30 4.78 -12.77
CA LYS A 162 -5.45 5.51 -13.32
C LYS A 162 -6.77 5.19 -12.63
N SER A 163 -6.88 4.00 -12.05
CA SER A 163 -8.14 3.53 -11.44
C SER A 163 -8.30 4.10 -10.04
N ASP A 164 -9.41 4.81 -9.80
CA ASP A 164 -9.82 5.27 -8.46
C ASP A 164 -10.25 4.09 -7.58
N LEU A 165 -10.82 3.05 -8.19
CA LEU A 165 -11.22 1.81 -7.53
C LEU A 165 -10.68 0.61 -8.31
N LEU A 166 -9.91 -0.24 -7.66
CA LEU A 166 -9.38 -1.47 -8.23
C LEU A 166 -9.86 -2.68 -7.44
N LEU A 167 -10.57 -3.58 -8.09
CA LEU A 167 -11.02 -4.85 -7.53
C LEU A 167 -10.17 -5.99 -8.07
N VAL A 168 -9.43 -6.67 -7.19
CA VAL A 168 -8.56 -7.79 -7.55
C VAL A 168 -9.20 -9.11 -7.13
N GLN A 169 -9.57 -9.93 -8.11
CA GLN A 169 -10.16 -11.26 -7.92
C GLN A 169 -9.18 -12.36 -8.34
N GLY A 170 -9.33 -13.53 -7.73
CA GLY A 170 -8.55 -14.72 -8.07
C GLY A 170 -8.75 -15.82 -7.03
N VAL A 171 -8.37 -17.04 -7.39
CA VAL A 171 -8.42 -18.20 -6.49
C VAL A 171 -7.47 -18.04 -5.29
N ALA A 172 -7.64 -18.86 -4.27
CA ALA A 172 -6.71 -18.91 -3.15
C ALA A 172 -5.31 -19.28 -3.66
N GLY A 173 -4.27 -18.59 -3.17
CA GLY A 173 -2.88 -18.83 -3.61
C GLY A 173 -2.47 -18.16 -4.93
N SER A 174 -3.35 -17.42 -5.63
CA SER A 174 -3.02 -16.74 -6.90
C SER A 174 -2.14 -15.50 -6.75
N GLY A 175 -1.61 -15.21 -5.56
CA GLY A 175 -0.73 -14.07 -5.32
C GLY A 175 -1.43 -12.71 -5.18
N LYS A 176 -2.75 -12.65 -4.96
CA LYS A 176 -3.49 -11.39 -4.80
C LYS A 176 -2.89 -10.45 -3.76
N THR A 177 -2.61 -10.97 -2.58
CA THR A 177 -2.01 -10.20 -1.48
C THR A 177 -0.63 -9.68 -1.87
N SER A 178 0.20 -10.52 -2.47
CA SER A 178 1.53 -10.13 -2.94
C SER A 178 1.44 -9.01 -3.99
N ALA A 179 0.52 -9.13 -4.96
CA ALA A 179 0.31 -8.11 -5.98
C ALA A 179 -0.16 -6.77 -5.37
N ILE A 180 -1.03 -6.80 -4.35
CA ILE A 180 -1.47 -5.59 -3.65
C ILE A 180 -0.30 -4.94 -2.88
N LEU A 181 0.51 -5.71 -2.16
CA LEU A 181 1.66 -5.19 -1.43
C LEU A 181 2.73 -4.62 -2.37
N GLN A 182 2.99 -5.31 -3.48
CA GLN A 182 3.86 -4.82 -4.55
C GLN A 182 3.31 -3.55 -5.21
N ARG A 183 1.98 -3.45 -5.40
CA ARG A 183 1.32 -2.23 -5.87
C ARG A 183 1.53 -1.07 -4.92
N ILE A 184 1.38 -1.29 -3.62
CA ILE A 184 1.63 -0.27 -2.61
C ILE A 184 3.08 0.23 -2.70
N ALA A 185 4.05 -0.69 -2.77
CA ALA A 185 5.46 -0.35 -2.95
C ALA A 185 5.71 0.42 -4.26
N TYR A 186 5.04 0.04 -5.34
CA TYR A 186 5.09 0.75 -6.62
C TYR A 186 4.52 2.16 -6.52
N LEU A 187 3.34 2.35 -5.90
CA LEU A 187 2.70 3.65 -5.76
C LEU A 187 3.53 4.60 -4.90
N LEU A 188 4.11 4.13 -3.80
CA LEU A 188 5.02 4.91 -2.96
C LEU A 188 6.29 5.32 -3.70
N TYR A 189 6.84 4.42 -4.52
CA TYR A 189 7.99 4.72 -5.37
C TYR A 189 7.65 5.73 -6.47
N HIS A 190 6.54 5.54 -7.17
CA HIS A 190 6.11 6.35 -8.32
C HIS A 190 5.66 7.76 -7.88
N SER A 191 4.96 7.87 -6.76
CA SER A 191 4.33 9.10 -6.28
C SER A 191 5.03 9.69 -5.03
N ARG A 192 6.30 9.38 -4.80
CA ARG A 192 7.05 9.75 -3.58
C ARG A 192 7.09 11.23 -3.24
N THR A 193 6.73 12.10 -4.16
CA THR A 193 6.60 13.55 -3.93
C THR A 193 5.19 13.94 -3.47
N ALA A 194 4.19 13.09 -3.70
CA ALA A 194 2.78 13.36 -3.44
C ALA A 194 2.13 12.39 -2.45
N LEU A 195 2.70 11.19 -2.29
CA LEU A 195 2.14 10.12 -1.46
C LEU A 195 3.18 9.60 -0.47
N ASN A 196 2.83 9.60 0.82
CA ASN A 196 3.62 9.06 1.91
C ASN A 196 2.93 7.83 2.52
N ALA A 197 3.71 6.97 3.18
CA ALA A 197 3.19 5.78 3.87
C ALA A 197 2.10 6.09 4.91
N ASP A 198 2.19 7.25 5.58
CA ASP A 198 1.22 7.70 6.58
C ASP A 198 -0.17 8.03 5.99
N GLN A 199 -0.24 8.26 4.67
CA GLN A 199 -1.48 8.54 3.95
C GLN A 199 -2.17 7.26 3.45
N ILE A 200 -1.54 6.11 3.62
CA ILE A 200 -2.07 4.81 3.23
C ILE A 200 -2.59 4.08 4.47
N VAL A 201 -3.81 3.59 4.40
CA VAL A 201 -4.39 2.74 5.43
C VAL A 201 -4.69 1.37 4.85
N LEU A 202 -4.15 0.33 5.48
CA LEU A 202 -4.37 -1.04 5.10
C LEU A 202 -5.35 -1.70 6.06
N PHE A 203 -6.51 -2.09 5.56
CA PHE A 203 -7.47 -2.88 6.31
C PHE A 203 -7.12 -4.36 6.19
N SER A 204 -6.84 -4.99 7.31
CA SER A 204 -6.55 -6.43 7.39
C SER A 204 -7.70 -7.19 8.06
N PRO A 205 -7.93 -8.45 7.70
CA PRO A 205 -9.01 -9.24 8.29
C PRO A 205 -8.78 -9.56 9.77
N ASN A 206 -7.53 -9.65 10.20
CA ASN A 206 -7.15 -9.93 11.58
C ASN A 206 -5.70 -9.48 11.89
N LEU A 207 -5.31 -9.53 13.16
CA LEU A 207 -3.98 -9.09 13.61
C LEU A 207 -2.84 -9.99 13.10
N LEU A 208 -3.06 -11.30 12.91
CA LEU A 208 -2.04 -12.20 12.37
C LEU A 208 -1.65 -11.81 10.94
N PHE A 209 -2.67 -11.45 10.14
CA PHE A 209 -2.44 -10.96 8.79
C PHE A 209 -1.72 -9.60 8.78
N SER A 210 -1.99 -8.73 9.76
CA SER A 210 -1.26 -7.48 9.95
C SER A 210 0.24 -7.72 10.23
N HIS A 211 0.58 -8.70 11.07
CA HIS A 211 1.98 -9.06 11.32
C HIS A 211 2.68 -9.53 10.06
N TYR A 212 2.07 -10.43 9.30
CA TYR A 212 2.61 -10.88 8.01
C TYR A 212 2.93 -9.71 7.07
N ILE A 213 2.03 -8.75 6.95
CA ILE A 213 2.25 -7.57 6.10
C ILE A 213 3.40 -6.70 6.62
N SER A 214 3.51 -6.55 7.94
CA SER A 214 4.59 -5.78 8.58
C SER A 214 5.98 -6.36 8.30
N ASP A 215 6.07 -7.65 8.06
CA ASP A 215 7.32 -8.32 7.70
C ASP A 215 7.63 -8.20 6.20
N VAL A 216 6.58 -8.17 5.36
CA VAL A 216 6.70 -8.15 3.90
C VAL A 216 7.08 -6.77 3.36
N LEU A 217 6.45 -5.70 3.83
CA LEU A 217 6.67 -4.35 3.30
C LEU A 217 8.13 -3.88 3.37
N PRO A 218 8.87 -4.10 4.48
CA PRO A 218 10.28 -3.74 4.54
C PRO A 218 11.14 -4.50 3.51
N SER A 219 10.79 -5.75 3.18
CA SER A 219 11.51 -6.52 2.16
C SER A 219 11.31 -5.97 0.74
N LEU A 220 10.24 -5.21 0.51
CA LEU A 220 9.98 -4.49 -0.74
C LEU A 220 10.61 -3.08 -0.75
N GLY A 221 11.38 -2.73 0.27
CA GLY A 221 12.07 -1.44 0.38
C GLY A 221 11.20 -0.30 0.92
N GLU A 222 10.06 -0.62 1.53
CA GLU A 222 9.10 0.37 2.02
C GLU A 222 9.00 0.37 3.55
N ARG A 223 8.60 1.51 4.12
CA ARG A 223 8.31 1.61 5.56
C ARG A 223 6.98 0.95 5.88
N ASN A 224 6.85 0.45 7.10
CA ASN A 224 5.56 -0.01 7.61
C ASN A 224 4.54 1.13 7.60
N MET A 225 3.36 0.82 7.12
CA MET A 225 2.25 1.74 7.07
C MET A 225 1.19 1.41 8.11
N ARG A 226 0.22 2.29 8.26
CA ARG A 226 -0.87 2.12 9.20
C ARG A 226 -1.74 0.94 8.82
N GLN A 227 -1.73 -0.08 9.67
CA GLN A 227 -2.58 -1.26 9.54
C GLN A 227 -3.69 -1.22 10.59
N VAL A 228 -4.88 -1.55 10.20
CA VAL A 228 -6.06 -1.57 11.06
C VAL A 228 -6.95 -2.75 10.70
N THR A 229 -7.59 -3.33 11.71
CA THR A 229 -8.77 -4.18 11.47
C THR A 229 -10.02 -3.30 11.43
N LEU A 230 -11.08 -3.76 10.76
CA LEU A 230 -12.35 -3.01 10.72
C LEU A 230 -12.88 -2.75 12.14
N GLU A 231 -12.81 -3.75 13.01
CA GLU A 231 -13.21 -3.63 14.42
C GLU A 231 -12.38 -2.55 15.14
N GLY A 232 -11.05 -2.60 15.02
CA GLY A 232 -10.17 -1.62 15.65
C GLY A 232 -10.38 -0.19 15.10
N PHE A 233 -10.71 -0.06 13.82
CA PHE A 233 -11.07 1.22 13.22
C PHE A 233 -12.41 1.76 13.81
N LEU A 234 -13.44 0.93 13.86
CA LEU A 234 -14.75 1.32 14.40
C LEU A 234 -14.65 1.68 15.88
N ARG A 235 -13.96 0.89 16.69
CA ARG A 235 -13.75 1.20 18.13
C ARG A 235 -13.11 2.56 18.35
N ARG A 236 -12.13 2.94 17.53
CA ARG A 236 -11.49 4.27 17.62
C ARG A 236 -12.39 5.39 17.14
N ARG A 237 -13.16 5.14 16.08
CA ARG A 237 -14.07 6.15 15.52
C ARG A 237 -15.22 6.47 16.43
N PHE A 238 -15.68 5.48 17.17
CA PHE A 238 -16.80 5.56 18.12
C PHE A 238 -16.29 5.48 19.57
N GLU A 239 -15.17 6.14 19.86
CA GLU A 239 -14.63 6.23 21.20
C GLU A 239 -15.67 6.83 22.17
N GLY A 240 -15.89 6.18 23.31
CA GLY A 240 -16.95 6.53 24.28
C GLY A 240 -18.29 5.82 24.05
N LEU A 241 -18.47 5.11 22.94
CA LEU A 241 -19.59 4.22 22.72
C LEU A 241 -19.17 2.76 22.88
N ASN A 242 -20.07 1.92 23.40
CA ASN A 242 -19.83 0.48 23.45
C ASN A 242 -20.11 -0.13 22.08
N VAL A 243 -19.06 -0.35 21.29
CA VAL A 243 -19.16 -1.01 19.99
C VAL A 243 -19.00 -2.50 20.16
N GLU A 244 -20.07 -3.24 19.88
CA GLU A 244 -20.11 -4.70 19.93
C GLU A 244 -19.14 -5.31 18.91
N SER A 245 -18.31 -6.27 19.32
CA SER A 245 -17.48 -7.07 18.42
C SER A 245 -18.32 -8.09 17.63
N LEU A 246 -17.76 -8.60 16.53
CA LEU A 246 -18.44 -9.67 15.77
C LEU A 246 -18.68 -10.92 16.62
N PHE A 247 -17.78 -11.22 17.55
CA PHE A 247 -17.92 -12.37 18.45
C PHE A 247 -19.02 -12.16 19.49
N GLU A 248 -19.03 -11.03 20.19
CA GLU A 248 -20.08 -10.64 21.12
C GLU A 248 -21.45 -10.64 20.45
N ARG A 249 -21.53 -10.13 19.23
CA ARG A 249 -22.74 -10.13 18.42
C ARG A 249 -23.23 -11.55 18.11
N TYR A 250 -22.34 -12.46 17.77
CA TYR A 250 -22.67 -13.87 17.56
C TYR A 250 -23.19 -14.51 18.84
N GLU A 251 -22.54 -14.28 19.99
CA GLU A 251 -22.98 -14.77 21.30
C GLU A 251 -24.36 -14.21 21.70
N THR A 252 -24.53 -12.88 21.57
CA THR A 252 -25.78 -12.19 21.87
C THR A 252 -26.94 -12.76 21.05
N ARG A 253 -26.72 -13.03 19.77
CA ARG A 253 -27.72 -13.63 18.89
C ARG A 253 -28.04 -15.08 19.26
N SER A 254 -27.03 -15.86 19.64
CA SER A 254 -27.23 -17.26 20.03
C SER A 254 -28.00 -17.39 21.37
N GLN A 255 -27.81 -16.42 22.27
CA GLN A 255 -28.43 -16.40 23.60
C GLN A 255 -29.80 -15.70 23.62
N ASN A 256 -30.11 -14.83 22.65
CA ASN A 256 -31.33 -14.03 22.59
C ASN A 256 -32.10 -14.26 21.29
N PRO A 257 -32.88 -15.34 21.17
CA PRO A 257 -33.71 -15.60 19.99
C PRO A 257 -34.85 -14.59 19.82
N ALA A 258 -35.03 -13.64 20.76
CA ALA A 258 -36.06 -12.61 20.70
C ALA A 258 -35.79 -11.53 19.64
N ILE A 259 -34.55 -11.35 19.18
CA ILE A 259 -34.28 -10.50 18.03
C ILE A 259 -34.60 -11.31 16.80
N SER A 260 -35.75 -11.05 16.19
CA SER A 260 -36.14 -11.76 14.97
C SER A 260 -35.06 -11.57 13.90
N LEU A 261 -34.84 -12.61 13.10
CA LEU A 261 -33.92 -12.58 11.99
C LEU A 261 -34.22 -11.41 11.03
N ASP A 262 -35.48 -11.03 10.92
CA ASP A 262 -35.98 -9.93 10.11
C ASP A 262 -35.47 -8.57 10.61
N ILE A 263 -35.50 -8.33 11.92
CA ILE A 263 -34.96 -7.09 12.52
C ILE A 263 -33.44 -7.00 12.30
N ALA A 264 -32.74 -8.11 12.51
CA ALA A 264 -31.30 -8.15 12.30
C ALA A 264 -30.95 -7.88 10.84
N ASN A 265 -31.64 -8.53 9.90
CA ASN A 265 -31.42 -8.32 8.45
C ASN A 265 -31.76 -6.90 8.02
N TYR A 266 -32.83 -6.30 8.62
CA TYR A 266 -33.17 -4.91 8.35
C TYR A 266 -32.06 -3.95 8.83
N LEU A 267 -31.59 -4.09 10.06
CA LEU A 267 -30.54 -3.24 10.64
C LEU A 267 -29.20 -3.34 9.88
N GLU A 268 -28.93 -4.47 9.25
CA GLU A 268 -27.74 -4.72 8.43
C GLU A 268 -27.94 -4.40 6.95
N GLY A 269 -29.18 -4.12 6.57
CA GLY A 269 -29.56 -3.88 5.17
C GLY A 269 -29.33 -2.43 4.70
N ALA A 270 -29.29 -2.28 3.40
CA ALA A 270 -29.18 -0.98 2.76
C ALA A 270 -30.37 -0.04 3.10
N ASP A 271 -31.55 -0.60 3.31
CA ASP A 271 -32.76 0.16 3.64
C ASP A 271 -32.63 0.94 4.96
N CYS A 272 -32.04 0.31 5.99
CA CYS A 272 -31.74 0.99 7.25
C CYS A 272 -30.74 2.14 7.01
N MET A 273 -29.70 1.92 6.23
CA MET A 273 -28.74 2.95 5.89
C MET A 273 -29.39 4.13 5.15
N TYR A 274 -30.27 3.87 4.19
CA TYR A 274 -31.00 4.91 3.48
C TYR A 274 -31.94 5.70 4.42
N GLN A 275 -32.60 5.04 5.35
CA GLN A 275 -33.43 5.72 6.34
C GLN A 275 -32.63 6.58 7.30
N VAL A 276 -31.48 6.10 7.77
CA VAL A 276 -30.56 6.90 8.60
C VAL A 276 -30.08 8.12 7.84
N LYS A 277 -29.70 7.95 6.56
CA LYS A 277 -29.29 9.07 5.71
C LYS A 277 -30.41 10.09 5.53
N ALA A 278 -31.61 9.65 5.19
CA ALA A 278 -32.77 10.52 5.03
C ALA A 278 -33.11 11.25 6.34
N TYR A 279 -32.98 10.58 7.50
CA TYR A 279 -33.16 11.22 8.81
C TYR A 279 -32.10 12.27 9.10
N LEU A 280 -30.85 12.04 8.76
CA LEU A 280 -29.77 13.03 8.90
C LEU A 280 -30.01 14.25 7.99
N GLU A 281 -30.46 14.05 6.76
CA GLU A 281 -30.84 15.14 5.84
C GLU A 281 -32.04 15.92 6.40
N PHE A 282 -33.03 15.25 6.99
CA PHE A 282 -34.14 15.89 7.68
C PHE A 282 -33.66 16.77 8.86
N LEU A 283 -32.75 16.25 9.71
CA LEU A 283 -32.21 17.01 10.84
C LEU A 283 -31.40 18.24 10.38
N GLN A 284 -30.68 18.14 9.26
CA GLN A 284 -29.98 19.28 8.66
C GLN A 284 -30.94 20.40 8.21
N GLN A 285 -32.11 20.02 7.68
CA GLN A 285 -33.14 20.96 7.22
C GLN A 285 -34.01 21.47 8.37
N HIS A 286 -34.09 20.76 9.49
CA HIS A 286 -34.92 21.06 10.64
C HIS A 286 -34.07 21.03 11.94
N PRO A 287 -33.18 22.02 12.13
CA PRO A 287 -32.29 22.05 13.30
C PRO A 287 -33.06 22.11 14.64
N ASP A 288 -34.28 22.63 14.63
CA ASP A 288 -35.14 22.71 15.81
C ASP A 288 -35.78 21.35 16.22
N ALA A 289 -35.60 20.32 15.36
CA ALA A 289 -36.09 18.96 15.71
C ALA A 289 -35.20 18.28 16.78
N ILE A 290 -33.98 18.81 17.01
CA ILE A 290 -33.08 18.34 18.06
C ILE A 290 -33.25 19.24 19.28
N CYS A 291 -33.82 18.75 20.35
CA CYS A 291 -33.95 19.49 21.60
C CYS A 291 -32.78 19.15 22.54
N PHE A 292 -32.03 20.16 22.91
CA PHE A 292 -30.99 20.03 23.92
C PHE A 292 -31.48 20.53 25.28
N THR A 293 -30.93 19.98 26.35
CA THR A 293 -31.17 20.44 27.72
C THR A 293 -29.87 20.98 28.30
N ASP A 294 -29.98 21.87 29.30
CA ASP A 294 -28.83 22.40 29.99
C ASP A 294 -28.00 21.29 30.64
N LEU A 295 -26.71 21.29 30.42
CA LEU A 295 -25.77 20.40 31.08
C LEU A 295 -25.33 21.03 32.41
N ASN A 296 -25.65 20.39 33.51
CA ASN A 296 -25.31 20.82 34.86
C ASN A 296 -24.14 20.02 35.40
N PHE A 297 -23.16 20.68 35.97
CA PHE A 297 -22.06 20.08 36.75
C PHE A 297 -22.17 20.54 38.19
N ARG A 298 -22.28 19.61 39.16
CA ARG A 298 -22.48 19.89 40.61
C ARG A 298 -23.63 20.85 40.87
N GLN A 299 -24.78 20.65 40.20
CA GLN A 299 -25.99 21.45 40.30
C GLN A 299 -25.84 22.91 39.81
N GLN A 300 -24.76 23.24 39.08
CA GLN A 300 -24.62 24.52 38.40
C GLN A 300 -24.61 24.33 36.88
N PRO A 301 -25.25 25.22 36.11
CA PRO A 301 -25.26 25.13 34.66
C PRO A 301 -23.81 25.28 34.15
N PHE A 302 -23.37 24.24 33.39
CA PHE A 302 -22.03 24.19 32.81
C PHE A 302 -22.07 24.61 31.33
N PHE A 303 -23.06 24.08 30.59
CA PHE A 303 -23.39 24.52 29.24
C PHE A 303 -24.90 24.68 29.11
N SER A 304 -25.33 25.80 28.54
CA SER A 304 -26.75 26.00 28.22
C SER A 304 -27.15 25.19 26.98
N ALA A 305 -28.42 24.82 26.90
CA ALA A 305 -29.01 24.17 25.74
C ALA A 305 -28.74 24.95 24.44
N GLU A 306 -28.85 26.28 24.48
CA GLU A 306 -28.54 27.17 23.33
C GLU A 306 -27.09 27.06 22.86
N HIS A 307 -26.14 27.02 23.81
CA HIS A 307 -24.72 26.87 23.47
C HIS A 307 -24.45 25.51 22.84
N ILE A 308 -24.99 24.43 23.38
CA ILE A 308 -24.87 23.06 22.84
C ILE A 308 -25.49 23.01 21.44
N GLN A 309 -26.64 23.64 21.23
CA GLN A 309 -27.33 23.68 19.94
C GLN A 309 -26.48 24.42 18.89
N SER A 310 -25.89 25.56 19.25
CA SER A 310 -25.05 26.35 18.33
C SER A 310 -23.80 25.56 17.87
N VAL A 311 -23.14 24.83 18.78
CA VAL A 311 -21.97 24.01 18.47
C VAL A 311 -22.37 22.81 17.62
N SER A 312 -23.46 22.14 17.97
CA SER A 312 -24.00 20.99 17.22
C SER A 312 -24.37 21.37 15.79
N TYR A 313 -25.01 22.52 15.60
CA TYR A 313 -25.35 23.06 14.28
C TYR A 313 -24.10 23.29 13.42
N THR A 314 -23.05 23.83 13.99
CA THR A 314 -21.77 24.05 13.27
C THR A 314 -21.16 22.73 12.82
N HIS A 315 -21.23 21.67 13.63
CA HIS A 315 -20.70 20.35 13.28
C HIS A 315 -21.56 19.58 12.27
N LEU A 316 -22.87 19.76 12.27
CA LEU A 316 -23.79 19.14 11.31
C LEU A 316 -23.71 19.80 9.92
N THR A 317 -23.33 21.06 9.85
CA THR A 317 -23.25 21.84 8.58
C THR A 317 -21.86 21.84 7.93
N LEU A 318 -20.82 21.41 8.66
CA LEU A 318 -19.49 21.24 8.06
C LEU A 318 -19.51 20.04 7.11
N PRO A 319 -19.01 20.19 5.86
CA PRO A 319 -18.85 19.05 4.97
C PRO A 319 -17.91 18.05 5.64
N THR A 320 -18.39 16.83 5.83
CA THR A 320 -17.56 15.70 6.23
C THR A 320 -16.55 15.45 5.10
N ILE A 321 -15.32 15.91 5.33
CA ILE A 321 -14.14 15.59 4.49
C ILE A 321 -13.71 14.16 4.78
#